data_fda5e41ace1339a2abb4adb1a3e74c7f
#
_entry.id   fda5e41ace1339a2abb4adb1a3e74c7f
#
_cell.length_a   1.000
_cell.length_b   1.000
_cell.length_c   1.000
_cell.angle_alpha   90.00
_cell.angle_beta   90.00
_cell.angle_gamma   90.00
#
_symmetry.space_group_name_H-M   'P 1'
#
loop_
_entity.id
_entity.type
_entity.pdbx_description
1 polymer ?
#
loop_
_entity_poly.entity_id
_entity_poly.type
_entity_poly.pdbx_seq_one_letter_code
_entity_poly.pdbx_strand_id
1 'polypeptide(L)'
;MRRLIRKIHNLIAPPLLRMLLAVRRLISRLIRRVTGEVSDYDSSLFEGLQPSDIALSQADHMDRIKSKVPASFTTLMNYRTKKKKLTEQKLPEWAINHKARGAKLAELSDCRVPKIYQQGVTLEDIKWRDGIAIKPIPGAGSEGVFCYYTESNIWDVYDGEEFSSRDELEARLKAYIDGAGADRWLVEELVTSSDGSLPRDVKFYSFYGEVGLVLEVQKYPEKKYCFWSVGGEYIDTGKYSSSKLFEGEGFRPESLEAAQKLSLEVPAPFVRIDFLDTGSDIVFGEFTPRPGGFGLMNKQTDAMLGSLFLAAETRLVNDLLDGKRFDNFAQAANE
;
A
#
# COMPACT_ATOMS: atom_id res chain seq x y z
N MET A 1 6.55 -1.67 45.51
CA MET A 1 6.39 -0.39 44.80
C MET A 1 5.13 -0.35 43.91
N ARG A 2 4.90 -1.30 42.98
CA ARG A 2 3.73 -1.33 42.06
C ARG A 2 2.36 -1.31 42.76
N ARG A 3 2.18 -2.03 43.91
CA ARG A 3 0.93 -2.02 44.72
C ARG A 3 0.69 -0.69 45.42
N LEU A 4 1.76 0.03 45.77
CA LEU A 4 1.68 1.34 46.45
C LEU A 4 1.27 2.42 45.45
N ILE A 5 1.82 2.40 44.25
CA ILE A 5 1.49 3.34 43.15
C ILE A 5 0.01 3.19 42.73
N ARG A 6 -0.51 1.95 42.61
CA ARG A 6 -1.95 1.71 42.35
C ARG A 6 -2.86 2.24 43.48
N LYS A 7 -2.47 2.11 44.76
CA LYS A 7 -3.24 2.64 45.86
C LYS A 7 -3.25 4.17 45.90
N ILE A 8 -2.12 4.80 45.52
CA ILE A 8 -2.00 6.26 45.47
C ILE A 8 -2.85 6.81 44.31
N HIS A 9 -2.85 6.11 43.14
CA HIS A 9 -3.62 6.52 41.98
C HIS A 9 -5.14 6.55 42.21
N ASN A 10 -5.64 5.63 43.03
CA ASN A 10 -7.07 5.56 43.37
C ASN A 10 -7.51 6.51 44.50
N LEU A 11 -6.56 7.13 45.21
CA LEU A 11 -6.80 8.03 46.34
C LEU A 11 -6.66 9.52 45.98
N ILE A 12 -6.09 9.85 44.83
CA ILE A 12 -5.79 11.23 44.45
C ILE A 12 -6.85 11.74 43.49
N ALA A 13 -7.57 12.81 43.90
CA ALA A 13 -8.53 13.49 43.04
C ALA A 13 -7.88 13.97 41.72
N PRO A 14 -8.59 13.88 40.56
CA PRO A 14 -8.05 14.21 39.23
C PRO A 14 -7.30 15.56 39.11
N PRO A 15 -7.68 16.65 39.80
CA PRO A 15 -6.95 17.91 39.74
C PRO A 15 -5.56 17.82 40.40
N LEU A 16 -5.43 17.06 41.50
CA LEU A 16 -4.17 16.92 42.23
C LEU A 16 -3.15 16.07 41.42
N LEU A 17 -3.64 15.04 40.77
CA LEU A 17 -2.83 14.23 39.84
C LEU A 17 -2.31 15.06 38.66
N ARG A 18 -3.13 15.96 38.09
CA ARG A 18 -2.72 16.89 37.04
C ARG A 18 -1.63 17.86 37.52
N MET A 19 -1.76 18.34 38.75
CA MET A 19 -0.77 19.24 39.36
C MET A 19 0.55 18.50 39.61
N LEU A 20 0.52 17.28 40.12
CA LEU A 20 1.71 16.45 40.32
C LEU A 20 2.42 16.11 38.97
N LEU A 21 1.68 15.81 37.91
CA LEU A 21 2.22 15.59 36.60
C LEU A 21 2.80 16.87 35.97
N ALA A 22 2.22 18.03 36.21
CA ALA A 22 2.74 19.33 35.76
C ALA A 22 4.03 19.70 36.49
N VAL A 23 4.08 19.53 37.82
CA VAL A 23 5.28 19.75 38.63
C VAL A 23 6.41 18.81 38.20
N ARG A 24 6.10 17.56 37.96
CA ARG A 24 7.07 16.58 37.48
C ARG A 24 7.63 16.94 36.09
N ARG A 25 6.78 17.36 35.13
CA ARG A 25 7.25 17.85 33.82
C ARG A 25 8.19 19.06 33.95
N LEU A 26 7.92 19.91 34.92
CA LEU A 26 8.77 21.07 35.21
C LEU A 26 10.16 20.62 35.75
N ILE A 27 10.16 19.68 36.70
CA ILE A 27 11.36 19.10 37.29
C ILE A 27 12.20 18.37 36.21
N SER A 28 11.57 17.53 35.37
CA SER A 28 12.28 16.84 34.27
C SER A 28 12.90 17.82 33.26
N ARG A 29 12.21 18.96 32.97
CA ARG A 29 12.76 20.00 32.10
C ARG A 29 13.94 20.72 32.74
N LEU A 30 13.90 20.95 34.05
CA LEU A 30 14.97 21.55 34.81
C LEU A 30 16.21 20.63 34.87
N ILE A 31 16.01 19.35 35.18
CA ILE A 31 17.09 18.34 35.17
C ILE A 31 17.73 18.25 33.79
N ARG A 32 16.92 18.16 32.71
CA ARG A 32 17.43 18.13 31.32
C ARG A 32 18.25 19.37 30.97
N ARG A 33 17.92 20.56 31.49
CA ARG A 33 18.69 21.79 31.30
C ARG A 33 20.01 21.82 32.07
N VAL A 34 20.06 21.15 33.22
CA VAL A 34 21.22 21.18 34.11
C VAL A 34 22.21 20.05 33.82
N THR A 35 21.72 18.84 33.47
CA THR A 35 22.56 17.66 33.34
C THR A 35 22.78 17.23 31.87
N GLY A 36 21.97 17.72 30.93
CA GLY A 36 22.02 17.27 29.53
C GLY A 36 21.55 15.82 29.31
N GLU A 37 21.24 15.09 30.37
CA GLU A 37 20.80 13.70 30.32
C GLU A 37 19.28 13.58 30.18
N VAL A 38 18.83 12.70 29.31
CA VAL A 38 17.44 12.23 29.25
C VAL A 38 17.30 11.20 30.37
N SER A 39 16.70 11.58 31.51
CA SER A 39 16.48 10.62 32.58
C SER A 39 15.50 9.55 32.13
N ASP A 40 15.85 8.27 32.29
CA ASP A 40 14.99 7.08 32.14
C ASP A 40 13.74 7.06 33.05
N TYR A 41 13.55 8.14 33.82
CA TYR A 41 12.44 8.29 34.76
C TYR A 41 11.07 8.40 34.09
N ASP A 42 11.02 8.68 32.77
CA ASP A 42 9.76 8.86 32.03
C ASP A 42 9.15 7.55 31.54
N SER A 43 9.93 6.50 31.30
CA SER A 43 9.44 5.21 30.81
C SER A 43 8.81 4.37 31.95
N SER A 44 9.41 4.38 33.14
CA SER A 44 9.00 3.50 34.26
C SER A 44 7.63 3.82 34.87
N LEU A 45 7.10 5.01 34.63
CA LEU A 45 5.75 5.39 35.12
C LEU A 45 4.63 4.92 34.19
N PHE A 46 4.94 4.71 32.92
CA PHE A 46 4.00 4.16 31.94
C PHE A 46 4.13 2.64 31.79
N GLU A 47 5.22 2.07 32.30
CA GLU A 47 5.36 0.61 32.40
C GLU A 47 4.36 0.05 33.40
N GLY A 48 3.27 -0.50 32.88
CA GLY A 48 2.23 -1.17 33.65
C GLY A 48 0.89 -0.43 33.71
N LEU A 49 0.72 0.70 33.01
CA LEU A 49 -0.60 1.25 32.73
C LEU A 49 -1.33 0.32 31.73
N GLN A 50 -2.51 -0.14 32.16
CA GLN A 50 -3.42 -0.84 31.26
C GLN A 50 -4.31 0.20 30.54
N PRO A 51 -4.86 -0.10 29.36
CA PRO A 51 -5.83 0.78 28.68
C PRO A 51 -7.01 1.17 29.60
N SER A 52 -7.41 0.28 30.51
CA SER A 52 -8.43 0.53 31.54
C SER A 52 -8.04 1.58 32.59
N ASP A 53 -6.77 1.94 32.72
CA ASP A 53 -6.30 2.95 33.66
C ASP A 53 -6.42 4.37 33.09
N ILE A 54 -6.74 4.50 31.80
CA ILE A 54 -7.06 5.77 31.14
C ILE A 54 -8.56 6.01 31.35
N ALA A 55 -8.89 7.01 32.16
CA ALA A 55 -10.29 7.34 32.38
C ALA A 55 -10.98 7.74 31.06
N LEU A 56 -12.15 7.12 30.77
CA LEU A 56 -12.99 7.42 29.60
C LEU A 56 -13.26 8.92 29.43
N SER A 57 -13.36 9.67 30.52
CA SER A 57 -13.50 11.13 30.53
C SER A 57 -12.28 11.87 29.89
N GLN A 58 -11.14 11.21 29.80
CA GLN A 58 -9.96 11.79 29.13
C GLN A 58 -9.97 11.46 27.64
N ALA A 59 -10.48 10.29 27.24
CA ALA A 59 -10.71 9.97 25.82
C ALA A 59 -11.71 10.95 25.20
N ASP A 60 -12.85 11.21 25.86
CA ASP A 60 -13.85 12.22 25.44
C ASP A 60 -13.27 13.64 25.35
N HIS A 61 -12.27 13.96 26.17
CA HIS A 61 -11.61 15.25 26.11
C HIS A 61 -10.60 15.32 24.93
N MET A 62 -9.96 14.23 24.59
CA MET A 62 -9.07 14.14 23.45
C MET A 62 -9.81 14.31 22.11
N ASP A 63 -11.04 13.79 22.01
CA ASP A 63 -11.90 13.97 20.82
C ASP A 63 -12.29 15.44 20.57
N ARG A 64 -12.24 16.28 21.62
CA ARG A 64 -12.49 17.73 21.49
C ARG A 64 -11.26 18.53 21.10
N ILE A 65 -10.06 17.95 21.19
CA ILE A 65 -8.81 18.59 20.77
C ILE A 65 -8.69 18.40 19.26
N LYS A 66 -9.22 19.36 18.49
CA LYS A 66 -9.00 19.39 17.05
C LYS A 66 -7.50 19.55 16.78
N SER A 67 -6.92 18.61 16.06
CA SER A 67 -5.56 18.76 15.58
C SER A 67 -5.45 20.02 14.73
N LYS A 68 -4.47 20.86 15.02
CA LYS A 68 -4.19 22.08 14.22
C LYS A 68 -3.45 21.77 12.93
N VAL A 69 -2.89 20.57 12.83
CA VAL A 69 -2.14 20.12 11.66
C VAL A 69 -2.82 18.83 11.16
N PRO A 70 -3.30 18.81 9.93
CA PRO A 70 -3.87 17.61 9.36
C PRO A 70 -2.81 16.50 9.27
N ALA A 71 -3.25 15.25 9.33
CA ALA A 71 -2.37 14.11 9.10
C ALA A 71 -1.85 14.15 7.65
N SER A 72 -0.56 13.89 7.47
CA SER A 72 0.06 13.86 6.14
C SER A 72 0.31 12.40 5.72
N PHE A 73 -0.29 11.97 4.62
CA PHE A 73 -0.04 10.66 4.02
C PHE A 73 1.43 10.49 3.67
N THR A 74 2.04 11.52 3.10
CA THR A 74 3.48 11.55 2.78
C THR A 74 4.33 11.27 4.02
N THR A 75 4.02 11.92 5.15
CA THR A 75 4.76 11.71 6.40
C THR A 75 4.59 10.29 6.93
N LEU A 76 3.37 9.76 6.94
CA LEU A 76 3.06 8.41 7.40
C LEU A 76 3.74 7.33 6.54
N MET A 77 3.70 7.49 5.22
CA MET A 77 4.38 6.59 4.29
C MET A 77 5.91 6.62 4.44
N ASN A 78 6.49 7.80 4.64
CA ASN A 78 7.92 7.94 4.91
C ASN A 78 8.30 7.31 6.26
N TYR A 79 7.47 7.49 7.29
CA TYR A 79 7.67 6.84 8.59
C TYR A 79 7.68 5.31 8.45
N ARG A 80 6.68 4.70 7.78
CA ARG A 80 6.65 3.25 7.54
C ARG A 80 7.86 2.76 6.75
N THR A 81 8.26 3.49 5.72
CA THR A 81 9.46 3.16 4.94
C THR A 81 10.73 3.20 5.80
N LYS A 82 10.87 4.20 6.66
CA LYS A 82 12.00 4.30 7.60
C LYS A 82 11.95 3.19 8.64
N LYS A 83 10.77 2.91 9.21
CA LYS A 83 10.58 1.82 10.17
C LYS A 83 11.03 0.49 9.58
N LYS A 84 10.59 0.15 8.35
CA LYS A 84 11.04 -1.05 7.64
C LYS A 84 12.56 -1.14 7.53
N LYS A 85 13.23 -0.02 7.17
CA LYS A 85 14.69 0.01 6.99
C LYS A 85 15.48 -0.09 8.30
N LEU A 86 14.98 0.55 9.37
CA LEU A 86 15.71 0.65 10.64
C LEU A 86 15.50 -0.56 11.55
N THR A 87 14.34 -1.20 11.49
CA THR A 87 13.99 -2.30 12.39
C THR A 87 14.18 -3.67 11.77
N GLU A 88 14.53 -3.72 10.46
CA GLU A 88 14.58 -4.97 9.67
C GLU A 88 13.25 -5.76 9.68
N GLN A 89 12.20 -5.18 10.28
CA GLN A 89 10.90 -5.80 10.37
C GLN A 89 10.27 -5.91 8.97
N LYS A 90 9.83 -7.11 8.64
CA LYS A 90 9.00 -7.34 7.46
C LYS A 90 7.59 -6.82 7.76
N LEU A 91 7.30 -5.58 7.37
CA LEU A 91 5.94 -5.07 7.45
C LEU A 91 5.03 -5.89 6.54
N PRO A 92 3.81 -6.25 6.98
CA PRO A 92 2.92 -7.18 6.27
C PRO A 92 2.68 -6.82 4.81
N GLU A 93 2.39 -5.56 4.52
CA GLU A 93 2.13 -5.08 3.16
C GLU A 93 3.30 -5.33 2.19
N TRP A 94 4.52 -5.47 2.70
CA TRP A 94 5.69 -5.77 1.87
C TRP A 94 5.86 -7.26 1.58
N ALA A 95 5.27 -8.13 2.38
CA ALA A 95 5.28 -9.56 2.10
C ALA A 95 4.51 -9.88 0.82
N ILE A 96 3.36 -9.23 0.62
CA ILE A 96 2.49 -9.42 -0.55
C ILE A 96 2.86 -8.54 -1.75
N ASN A 97 3.88 -7.68 -1.63
CA ASN A 97 4.45 -6.98 -2.79
C ASN A 97 5.17 -7.94 -3.75
N HIS A 98 5.51 -9.14 -3.30
CA HIS A 98 6.01 -10.19 -4.18
C HIS A 98 4.86 -10.70 -5.06
N LYS A 99 5.06 -10.68 -6.39
CA LYS A 99 4.00 -10.94 -7.38
C LYS A 99 3.21 -12.24 -7.11
N ALA A 100 3.92 -13.34 -6.89
CA ALA A 100 3.26 -14.62 -6.62
C ALA A 100 2.47 -14.63 -5.31
N ARG A 101 3.03 -14.08 -4.23
CA ARG A 101 2.35 -13.99 -2.93
C ARG A 101 1.13 -13.07 -2.99
N GLY A 102 1.24 -11.95 -3.70
CA GLY A 102 0.12 -11.05 -3.94
C GLY A 102 -0.99 -11.73 -4.74
N ALA A 103 -0.66 -12.41 -5.83
CA ALA A 103 -1.61 -13.18 -6.63
C ALA A 103 -2.27 -14.29 -5.78
N LYS A 104 -1.47 -15.00 -4.95
CA LYS A 104 -2.03 -16.04 -4.07
C LYS A 104 -3.00 -15.49 -3.04
N LEU A 105 -2.70 -14.35 -2.41
CA LEU A 105 -3.66 -13.70 -1.50
C LEU A 105 -4.93 -13.30 -2.21
N ALA A 106 -4.83 -12.71 -3.40
CA ALA A 106 -5.98 -12.31 -4.21
C ALA A 106 -6.84 -13.53 -4.59
N GLU A 107 -6.22 -14.64 -5.02
CA GLU A 107 -6.90 -15.91 -5.32
C GLU A 107 -7.63 -16.48 -4.10
N LEU A 108 -6.98 -16.54 -2.93
CA LEU A 108 -7.57 -16.98 -1.67
C LEU A 108 -8.72 -16.09 -1.18
N SER A 109 -8.79 -14.87 -1.71
CA SER A 109 -9.83 -13.87 -1.42
C SER A 109 -10.85 -13.74 -2.55
N ASP A 110 -11.01 -14.80 -3.36
CA ASP A 110 -11.98 -14.91 -4.47
C ASP A 110 -11.81 -13.84 -5.58
N CYS A 111 -10.61 -13.26 -5.73
CA CYS A 111 -10.32 -12.40 -6.87
C CYS A 111 -9.74 -13.20 -8.03
N ARG A 112 -10.20 -12.92 -9.25
CA ARG A 112 -9.57 -13.45 -10.47
C ARG A 112 -8.13 -12.94 -10.56
N VAL A 113 -7.19 -13.86 -10.81
CA VAL A 113 -5.77 -13.57 -11.04
C VAL A 113 -5.37 -14.11 -12.42
N PRO A 114 -4.36 -13.51 -13.09
CA PRO A 114 -3.80 -14.11 -14.30
C PRO A 114 -3.23 -15.49 -13.99
N LYS A 115 -3.49 -16.47 -14.84
CA LYS A 115 -2.93 -17.81 -14.68
C LYS A 115 -1.42 -17.78 -14.85
N ILE A 116 -0.68 -18.18 -13.83
CA ILE A 116 0.78 -18.31 -13.90
C ILE A 116 1.13 -19.61 -14.63
N TYR A 117 1.92 -19.49 -15.69
CA TYR A 117 2.41 -20.65 -16.47
C TYR A 117 3.81 -21.07 -16.04
N GLN A 118 4.71 -20.09 -15.80
CA GLN A 118 6.07 -20.34 -15.34
C GLN A 118 6.53 -19.21 -14.40
N GLN A 119 7.36 -19.55 -13.43
CA GLN A 119 7.87 -18.58 -12.46
C GLN A 119 9.35 -18.79 -12.19
N GLY A 120 10.14 -17.71 -12.24
CA GLY A 120 11.56 -17.72 -11.91
C GLY A 120 12.42 -18.43 -12.96
N VAL A 121 11.91 -18.59 -14.17
CA VAL A 121 12.63 -19.19 -15.31
C VAL A 121 13.60 -18.20 -15.94
N THR A 122 14.65 -18.73 -16.58
CA THR A 122 15.54 -17.95 -17.42
C THR A 122 14.92 -17.69 -18.80
N LEU A 123 15.47 -16.78 -19.57
CA LEU A 123 15.00 -16.50 -20.94
C LEU A 123 15.01 -17.77 -21.81
N GLU A 124 16.03 -18.61 -21.68
CA GLU A 124 16.18 -19.84 -22.45
C GLU A 124 15.12 -20.90 -22.10
N ASP A 125 14.59 -20.87 -20.86
CA ASP A 125 13.60 -21.81 -20.36
C ASP A 125 12.15 -21.35 -20.57
N ILE A 126 11.92 -20.18 -21.18
CA ILE A 126 10.57 -19.69 -21.48
C ILE A 126 9.91 -20.63 -22.49
N LYS A 127 8.77 -21.20 -22.07
CA LYS A 127 7.88 -21.96 -22.96
C LYS A 127 6.97 -21.00 -23.69
N TRP A 128 7.38 -20.64 -24.90
CA TRP A 128 6.65 -19.71 -25.76
C TRP A 128 5.27 -20.27 -26.16
N ARG A 129 4.29 -19.42 -26.13
CA ARG A 129 2.91 -19.69 -26.56
C ARG A 129 2.20 -18.35 -26.76
N ASP A 130 1.16 -18.35 -27.61
CA ASP A 130 0.31 -17.19 -27.80
C ASP A 130 -0.46 -16.84 -26.50
N GLY A 131 -0.69 -15.56 -26.30
CA GLY A 131 -1.46 -15.03 -25.16
C GLY A 131 -0.73 -15.09 -23.84
N ILE A 132 0.54 -14.72 -23.78
CA ILE A 132 1.32 -14.61 -22.54
C ILE A 132 1.83 -13.20 -22.27
N ALA A 133 1.92 -12.87 -21.00
CA ALA A 133 2.66 -11.73 -20.50
C ALA A 133 3.95 -12.20 -19.83
N ILE A 134 5.08 -11.57 -20.18
CA ILE A 134 6.42 -11.89 -19.66
C ILE A 134 6.85 -10.71 -18.78
N LYS A 135 7.20 -10.98 -17.52
CA LYS A 135 7.50 -9.96 -16.52
C LYS A 135 8.79 -10.30 -15.76
N PRO A 136 9.69 -9.34 -15.50
CA PRO A 136 10.91 -9.62 -14.74
C PRO A 136 10.61 -9.85 -13.25
N ILE A 137 11.46 -10.65 -12.60
CA ILE A 137 11.49 -10.87 -11.15
C ILE A 137 12.90 -10.56 -10.63
N PRO A 138 13.12 -9.49 -9.86
CA PRO A 138 12.17 -8.44 -9.48
C PRO A 138 11.88 -7.45 -10.61
N GLY A 139 10.73 -6.76 -10.56
CA GLY A 139 10.37 -5.72 -11.52
C GLY A 139 9.32 -4.78 -10.95
N ALA A 140 9.30 -3.52 -11.41
CA ALA A 140 8.34 -2.49 -11.01
C ALA A 140 8.08 -1.50 -12.16
N GLY A 141 6.92 -0.83 -12.14
CA GLY A 141 6.63 0.28 -13.05
C GLY A 141 6.42 -0.10 -14.53
N SER A 142 6.13 -1.36 -14.80
CA SER A 142 5.97 -1.95 -16.14
C SER A 142 7.27 -2.08 -16.96
N GLU A 143 8.43 -1.70 -16.41
CA GLU A 143 9.71 -1.88 -17.09
C GLU A 143 10.02 -3.36 -17.29
N GLY A 144 10.35 -3.75 -18.52
CA GLY A 144 10.60 -5.15 -18.89
C GLY A 144 9.35 -6.02 -18.94
N VAL A 145 8.15 -5.44 -19.02
CA VAL A 145 6.89 -6.19 -19.18
C VAL A 145 6.52 -6.24 -20.66
N PHE A 146 6.42 -7.45 -21.19
CA PHE A 146 6.10 -7.70 -22.59
C PHE A 146 4.79 -8.47 -22.72
N CYS A 147 3.94 -8.02 -23.62
CA CYS A 147 2.71 -8.68 -24.02
C CYS A 147 2.94 -9.43 -25.33
N TYR A 148 2.98 -10.74 -25.27
CA TYR A 148 3.15 -11.63 -26.42
C TYR A 148 1.78 -12.17 -26.84
N TYR A 149 1.13 -11.49 -27.79
CA TYR A 149 -0.18 -11.92 -28.33
C TYR A 149 0.01 -13.12 -29.25
N THR A 150 0.89 -12.97 -30.22
CA THR A 150 1.34 -13.98 -31.16
C THR A 150 2.82 -13.74 -31.49
N GLU A 151 3.45 -14.65 -32.26
CA GLU A 151 4.83 -14.53 -32.70
C GLU A 151 5.12 -13.24 -33.50
N SER A 152 4.13 -12.68 -34.17
CA SER A 152 4.23 -11.47 -34.97
C SER A 152 3.53 -10.24 -34.38
N ASN A 153 3.01 -10.35 -33.16
CA ASN A 153 2.34 -9.25 -32.45
C ASN A 153 2.77 -9.25 -30.98
N ILE A 154 3.75 -8.43 -30.69
CA ILE A 154 4.39 -8.36 -29.37
C ILE A 154 4.58 -6.89 -29.01
N TRP A 155 4.36 -6.56 -27.73
CA TRP A 155 4.42 -5.20 -27.24
C TRP A 155 5.28 -5.09 -25.98
N ASP A 156 6.17 -4.08 -25.94
CA ASP A 156 6.76 -3.59 -24.69
C ASP A 156 5.76 -2.63 -24.01
N VAL A 157 5.31 -2.98 -22.81
CA VAL A 157 4.32 -2.18 -22.08
C VAL A 157 4.90 -0.87 -21.55
N TYR A 158 6.22 -0.78 -21.43
CA TYR A 158 6.89 0.38 -20.83
C TYR A 158 7.00 1.56 -21.78
N ASP A 159 7.51 1.33 -22.97
CA ASP A 159 7.74 2.37 -23.99
C ASP A 159 6.79 2.29 -25.20
N GLY A 160 5.97 1.24 -25.28
CA GLY A 160 5.00 1.05 -26.36
C GLY A 160 5.64 0.56 -27.67
N GLU A 161 6.86 0.03 -27.62
CA GLU A 161 7.53 -0.54 -28.77
C GLU A 161 6.86 -1.83 -29.23
N GLU A 162 6.65 -1.97 -30.53
CA GLU A 162 6.10 -3.18 -31.16
C GLU A 162 7.19 -4.01 -31.77
N PHE A 163 7.11 -5.33 -31.62
CA PHE A 163 8.01 -6.30 -32.22
C PHE A 163 7.24 -7.21 -33.18
N SER A 164 7.80 -7.44 -34.33
CA SER A 164 7.19 -8.26 -35.37
C SER A 164 7.67 -9.71 -35.36
N SER A 165 8.57 -10.07 -34.47
CA SER A 165 9.09 -11.42 -34.32
C SER A 165 9.56 -11.71 -32.89
N ARG A 166 9.58 -13.00 -32.56
CA ARG A 166 10.18 -13.48 -31.33
C ARG A 166 11.66 -13.16 -31.21
N ASP A 167 12.40 -13.21 -32.29
CA ASP A 167 13.84 -12.93 -32.27
C ASP A 167 14.14 -11.48 -31.89
N GLU A 168 13.31 -10.52 -32.32
CA GLU A 168 13.40 -9.12 -31.92
C GLU A 168 13.10 -8.97 -30.40
N LEU A 169 12.06 -9.65 -29.90
CA LEU A 169 11.76 -9.66 -28.47
C LEU A 169 12.91 -10.29 -27.68
N GLU A 170 13.45 -11.43 -28.09
CA GLU A 170 14.59 -12.08 -27.41
C GLU A 170 15.83 -11.18 -27.35
N ALA A 171 16.11 -10.44 -28.42
CA ALA A 171 17.18 -9.44 -28.43
C ALA A 171 16.90 -8.32 -27.39
N ARG A 172 15.66 -7.85 -27.28
CA ARG A 172 15.24 -6.85 -26.29
C ARG A 172 15.33 -7.38 -24.86
N LEU A 173 14.92 -8.63 -24.63
CA LEU A 173 15.03 -9.31 -23.32
C LEU A 173 16.50 -9.47 -22.90
N LYS A 174 17.41 -9.84 -23.83
CA LYS A 174 18.84 -9.90 -23.56
C LYS A 174 19.40 -8.54 -23.16
N ALA A 175 19.04 -7.48 -23.88
CA ALA A 175 19.45 -6.12 -23.54
C ALA A 175 18.93 -5.69 -22.15
N TYR A 176 17.71 -6.09 -21.78
CA TYR A 176 17.17 -5.86 -20.44
C TYR A 176 17.97 -6.61 -19.37
N ILE A 177 18.30 -7.89 -19.59
CA ILE A 177 19.11 -8.70 -18.68
C ILE A 177 20.49 -8.07 -18.46
N ASP A 178 21.16 -7.62 -19.54
CA ASP A 178 22.48 -6.97 -19.49
C ASP A 178 22.43 -5.67 -18.65
N GLY A 179 21.34 -4.90 -18.74
CA GLY A 179 21.14 -3.68 -17.98
C GLY A 179 20.70 -3.91 -16.54
N ALA A 180 19.77 -4.84 -16.31
CA ALA A 180 19.16 -5.12 -14.99
C ALA A 180 19.94 -6.16 -14.17
N GLY A 181 20.80 -6.96 -14.78
CA GLY A 181 21.64 -7.97 -14.12
C GLY A 181 20.88 -9.18 -13.58
N ALA A 182 19.63 -9.41 -14.03
CA ALA A 182 18.81 -10.52 -13.56
C ALA A 182 18.05 -11.18 -14.71
N ASP A 183 18.30 -12.46 -14.94
CA ASP A 183 17.58 -13.31 -15.89
C ASP A 183 16.60 -14.21 -15.14
N ARG A 184 15.49 -13.59 -14.67
CA ARG A 184 14.42 -14.31 -13.97
C ARG A 184 13.06 -13.74 -14.38
N TRP A 185 12.21 -14.59 -14.92
CA TRP A 185 10.95 -14.19 -15.53
C TRP A 185 9.76 -14.90 -14.92
N LEU A 186 8.65 -14.17 -14.84
CA LEU A 186 7.30 -14.66 -14.62
C LEU A 186 6.62 -14.68 -16.00
N VAL A 187 6.06 -15.83 -16.37
CA VAL A 187 5.24 -16.01 -17.58
C VAL A 187 3.83 -16.31 -17.13
N GLU A 188 2.90 -15.45 -17.48
CA GLU A 188 1.51 -15.57 -17.09
C GLU A 188 0.54 -15.31 -18.24
N GLU A 189 -0.75 -15.54 -18.02
CA GLU A 189 -1.84 -15.22 -18.94
C GLU A 189 -1.77 -13.75 -19.35
N LEU A 190 -1.81 -13.49 -20.65
CA LEU A 190 -2.03 -12.15 -21.17
C LEU A 190 -3.50 -11.80 -21.04
N VAL A 191 -3.82 -10.94 -20.07
CA VAL A 191 -5.18 -10.43 -19.88
C VAL A 191 -5.45 -9.38 -20.94
N THR A 192 -6.55 -9.52 -21.67
CA THR A 192 -7.00 -8.56 -22.70
C THR A 192 -8.46 -8.18 -22.48
N SER A 193 -8.86 -7.05 -23.01
CA SER A 193 -10.25 -6.65 -23.15
C SER A 193 -10.94 -7.50 -24.23
N SER A 194 -12.27 -7.43 -24.32
CA SER A 194 -13.05 -8.22 -25.28
C SER A 194 -12.71 -7.93 -26.75
N ASP A 195 -12.18 -6.75 -27.03
CA ASP A 195 -11.70 -6.33 -28.36
C ASP A 195 -10.24 -6.70 -28.63
N GLY A 196 -9.60 -7.40 -27.70
CA GLY A 196 -8.19 -7.80 -27.79
C GLY A 196 -7.18 -6.71 -27.35
N SER A 197 -7.63 -5.52 -26.99
CA SER A 197 -6.77 -4.46 -26.49
C SER A 197 -6.24 -4.74 -25.07
N LEU A 198 -5.25 -3.98 -24.62
CA LEU A 198 -4.81 -4.02 -23.23
C LEU A 198 -5.92 -3.50 -22.31
N PRO A 199 -6.17 -4.17 -21.17
CA PRO A 199 -7.18 -3.74 -20.23
C PRO A 199 -6.78 -2.42 -19.57
N ARG A 200 -7.78 -1.69 -19.08
CA ARG A 200 -7.55 -0.48 -18.31
C ARG A 200 -6.89 -0.82 -16.98
N ASP A 201 -5.91 -0.01 -16.58
CA ASP A 201 -5.15 -0.19 -15.36
C ASP A 201 -5.72 0.74 -14.27
N VAL A 202 -6.53 0.19 -13.36
CA VAL A 202 -7.23 0.94 -12.31
C VAL A 202 -6.66 0.60 -10.95
N LYS A 203 -6.25 1.62 -10.20
CA LYS A 203 -5.46 1.50 -8.97
C LYS A 203 -6.17 2.14 -7.79
N PHE A 204 -6.47 1.36 -6.78
CA PHE A 204 -7.23 1.75 -5.60
C PHE A 204 -6.29 2.03 -4.42
N TYR A 205 -6.28 3.25 -3.92
CA TYR A 205 -5.59 3.62 -2.67
C TYR A 205 -6.45 3.18 -1.50
N SER A 206 -6.18 1.98 -1.00
CA SER A 206 -7.04 1.27 -0.04
C SER A 206 -6.49 1.39 1.38
N PHE A 207 -7.37 1.75 2.31
CA PHE A 207 -7.08 2.05 3.71
C PHE A 207 -7.89 1.11 4.61
N TYR A 208 -7.51 -0.16 4.68
CA TYR A 208 -8.11 -1.19 5.52
C TYR A 208 -9.65 -1.15 5.54
N GLY A 209 -10.24 -1.57 4.43
CA GLY A 209 -11.70 -1.59 4.20
C GLY A 209 -12.26 -0.35 3.53
N GLU A 210 -11.52 0.75 3.46
CA GLU A 210 -11.95 1.98 2.76
C GLU A 210 -11.02 2.29 1.59
N VAL A 211 -11.57 2.86 0.53
CA VAL A 211 -10.81 3.43 -0.58
C VAL A 211 -10.88 4.95 -0.49
N GLY A 212 -9.74 5.61 -0.58
CA GLY A 212 -9.68 7.08 -0.51
C GLY A 212 -9.51 7.77 -1.85
N LEU A 213 -8.93 7.07 -2.82
CA LEU A 213 -8.59 7.63 -4.13
C LEU A 213 -8.48 6.50 -5.14
N VAL A 214 -8.94 6.73 -6.36
CA VAL A 214 -8.76 5.80 -7.48
C VAL A 214 -7.93 6.49 -8.55
N LEU A 215 -6.97 5.77 -9.12
CA LEU A 215 -6.13 6.22 -10.20
C LEU A 215 -6.34 5.32 -11.41
N GLU A 216 -6.82 5.86 -12.49
CA GLU A 216 -6.87 5.24 -13.80
C GLU A 216 -5.62 5.61 -14.59
N VAL A 217 -4.99 4.63 -15.22
CA VAL A 217 -3.76 4.81 -16.01
C VAL A 217 -3.97 4.34 -17.43
N GLN A 218 -3.87 5.27 -18.34
CA GLN A 218 -3.71 4.97 -19.76
C GLN A 218 -2.21 4.70 -20.01
N LYS A 219 -1.87 3.55 -20.56
CA LYS A 219 -0.47 3.19 -20.86
C LYS A 219 -0.05 3.59 -22.26
N TYR A 220 -0.97 3.50 -23.22
CA TYR A 220 -0.71 3.71 -24.64
C TYR A 220 -1.74 4.69 -25.25
N PRO A 221 -1.43 5.48 -26.29
CA PRO A 221 -0.10 5.68 -26.92
C PRO A 221 0.87 6.47 -26.04
N GLU A 222 0.37 7.21 -25.06
CA GLU A 222 1.15 7.94 -24.07
C GLU A 222 0.67 7.62 -22.69
N LYS A 223 1.59 7.51 -21.74
CA LYS A 223 1.26 7.26 -20.35
C LYS A 223 0.60 8.50 -19.73
N LYS A 224 -0.71 8.40 -19.45
CA LYS A 224 -1.54 9.45 -18.87
C LYS A 224 -2.30 8.93 -17.66
N TYR A 225 -2.83 9.86 -16.87
CA TYR A 225 -3.40 9.59 -15.56
C TYR A 225 -4.71 10.33 -15.38
N CYS A 226 -5.68 9.69 -14.72
CA CYS A 226 -6.90 10.32 -14.25
C CYS A 226 -7.16 9.89 -12.81
N PHE A 227 -7.50 10.83 -11.93
CA PHE A 227 -7.82 10.52 -10.54
C PHE A 227 -9.31 10.73 -10.27
N TRP A 228 -9.87 9.81 -9.50
CA TRP A 228 -11.27 9.76 -9.17
C TRP A 228 -11.50 9.72 -7.66
N SER A 229 -12.55 10.40 -7.20
CA SER A 229 -13.14 10.14 -5.89
C SER A 229 -13.80 8.77 -5.90
N VAL A 230 -14.11 8.22 -4.72
CA VAL A 230 -14.92 7.00 -4.60
C VAL A 230 -16.35 7.16 -5.12
N GLY A 231 -16.82 8.41 -5.27
CA GLY A 231 -18.09 8.74 -5.91
C GLY A 231 -18.03 8.86 -7.44
N GLY A 232 -16.84 8.61 -8.05
CA GLY A 232 -16.69 8.72 -9.52
C GLY A 232 -16.49 10.16 -10.03
N GLU A 233 -16.14 11.11 -9.16
CA GLU A 233 -15.85 12.49 -9.56
C GLU A 233 -14.35 12.66 -9.82
N TYR A 234 -13.98 13.41 -10.85
CA TYR A 234 -12.59 13.76 -11.11
C TYR A 234 -11.97 14.53 -9.94
N ILE A 235 -10.74 14.19 -9.59
CA ILE A 235 -9.95 14.89 -8.56
C ILE A 235 -8.63 15.38 -9.14
N ASP A 236 -8.39 16.69 -9.04
CA ASP A 236 -7.06 17.25 -9.24
C ASP A 236 -6.20 17.03 -7.99
N THR A 237 -5.31 16.08 -8.05
CA THR A 237 -4.37 15.78 -6.97
C THR A 237 -3.11 16.65 -6.99
N GLY A 238 -2.92 17.47 -8.03
CA GLY A 238 -1.70 18.24 -8.26
C GLY A 238 -0.43 17.41 -8.56
N LYS A 239 -0.56 16.07 -8.64
CA LYS A 239 0.60 15.18 -8.80
C LYS A 239 1.21 15.24 -10.20
N TYR A 240 0.41 15.42 -11.21
CA TYR A 240 0.83 15.43 -12.62
C TYR A 240 0.48 16.74 -13.29
N SER A 241 1.31 17.18 -14.25
CA SER A 241 1.00 18.30 -15.11
C SER A 241 -0.21 18.00 -16.02
N SER A 242 -0.91 19.03 -16.47
CA SER A 242 -2.08 18.88 -17.35
C SER A 242 -1.80 18.06 -18.61
N SER A 243 -0.59 18.12 -19.16
CA SER A 243 -0.17 17.33 -20.33
C SER A 243 -0.11 15.83 -20.07
N LYS A 244 -0.05 15.41 -18.79
CA LYS A 244 -0.05 14.00 -18.37
C LYS A 244 -1.41 13.53 -17.89
N LEU A 245 -2.43 14.37 -17.95
CA LEU A 245 -3.79 14.02 -17.59
C LEU A 245 -4.60 13.66 -18.83
N PHE A 246 -5.60 12.82 -18.67
CA PHE A 246 -6.57 12.48 -19.70
C PHE A 246 -7.97 12.40 -19.08
N GLU A 247 -9.00 12.45 -19.90
CA GLU A 247 -10.37 12.19 -19.51
C GLU A 247 -10.59 10.68 -19.51
N GLY A 248 -10.56 10.09 -18.30
CA GLY A 248 -10.72 8.66 -18.12
C GLY A 248 -12.18 8.24 -18.16
N GLU A 249 -12.41 6.94 -18.07
CA GLU A 249 -13.74 6.32 -18.06
C GLU A 249 -14.24 5.97 -16.65
N GLY A 250 -13.37 6.19 -15.64
CA GLY A 250 -13.67 5.86 -14.25
C GLY A 250 -13.37 4.39 -13.89
N PHE A 251 -14.16 3.87 -12.98
CA PHE A 251 -14.00 2.52 -12.48
C PHE A 251 -15.36 1.86 -12.22
N ARG A 252 -15.40 0.56 -12.23
CA ARG A 252 -16.62 -0.22 -11.98
C ARG A 252 -16.87 -0.34 -10.47
N PRO A 253 -18.16 -0.31 -10.02
CA PRO A 253 -18.49 -0.52 -8.60
C PRO A 253 -17.92 -1.82 -8.04
N GLU A 254 -17.94 -2.90 -8.83
CA GLU A 254 -17.42 -4.21 -8.43
C GLU A 254 -15.92 -4.17 -8.12
N SER A 255 -15.14 -3.37 -8.85
CA SER A 255 -13.71 -3.20 -8.60
C SER A 255 -13.44 -2.41 -7.31
N LEU A 256 -14.28 -1.45 -6.98
CA LEU A 256 -14.23 -0.74 -5.71
C LEU A 256 -14.52 -1.68 -4.54
N GLU A 257 -15.59 -2.47 -4.62
CA GLU A 257 -15.95 -3.45 -3.59
C GLU A 257 -14.85 -4.52 -3.41
N ALA A 258 -14.30 -5.02 -4.52
CA ALA A 258 -13.19 -5.97 -4.48
C ALA A 258 -11.96 -5.38 -3.79
N ALA A 259 -11.60 -4.12 -4.10
CA ALA A 259 -10.48 -3.43 -3.45
C ALA A 259 -10.71 -3.24 -1.94
N GLN A 260 -11.93 -2.87 -1.53
CA GLN A 260 -12.30 -2.75 -0.13
C GLN A 260 -12.16 -4.09 0.60
N LYS A 261 -12.79 -5.15 0.08
CA LYS A 261 -12.72 -6.50 0.66
C LYS A 261 -11.29 -7.02 0.74
N LEU A 262 -10.56 -6.94 -0.37
CA LEU A 262 -9.18 -7.44 -0.45
C LEU A 262 -8.23 -6.68 0.48
N SER A 263 -8.46 -5.38 0.73
CA SER A 263 -7.66 -4.60 1.67
C SER A 263 -7.82 -5.05 3.12
N LEU A 264 -8.97 -5.63 3.50
CA LEU A 264 -9.23 -6.18 4.83
C LEU A 264 -8.49 -7.51 5.09
N GLU A 265 -8.01 -8.17 4.04
CA GLU A 265 -7.17 -9.38 4.15
C GLU A 265 -5.70 -9.04 4.42
N VAL A 266 -5.31 -7.78 4.30
CA VAL A 266 -3.94 -7.32 4.53
C VAL A 266 -3.84 -6.67 5.91
N PRO A 267 -3.04 -7.20 6.86
CA PRO A 267 -2.89 -6.59 8.19
C PRO A 267 -2.02 -5.33 8.16
N ALA A 268 -2.43 -4.35 7.39
CA ALA A 268 -1.75 -3.07 7.21
C ALA A 268 -2.76 -1.93 7.01
N PRO A 269 -2.46 -0.71 7.49
CA PRO A 269 -3.38 0.43 7.37
C PRO A 269 -3.53 0.93 5.93
N PHE A 270 -2.59 0.60 5.05
CA PHE A 270 -2.60 1.04 3.66
C PHE A 270 -1.94 0.03 2.73
N VAL A 271 -2.57 -0.18 1.61
CA VAL A 271 -1.99 -0.81 0.42
C VAL A 271 -2.71 -0.29 -0.83
N ARG A 272 -1.98 0.01 -1.91
CA ARG A 272 -2.62 0.25 -3.20
C ARG A 272 -2.86 -1.10 -3.87
N ILE A 273 -4.08 -1.29 -4.37
CA ILE A 273 -4.50 -2.51 -5.06
C ILE A 273 -4.76 -2.13 -6.52
N ASP A 274 -4.08 -2.81 -7.43
CA ASP A 274 -4.15 -2.54 -8.84
C ASP A 274 -4.96 -3.65 -9.52
N PHE A 275 -5.98 -3.26 -10.30
CA PHE A 275 -6.77 -4.17 -11.13
C PHE A 275 -6.63 -3.83 -12.60
N LEU A 276 -6.73 -4.87 -13.41
CA LEU A 276 -6.92 -4.79 -14.85
C LEU A 276 -8.42 -4.91 -15.15
N ASP A 277 -9.03 -3.86 -15.66
CA ASP A 277 -10.43 -3.83 -16.05
C ASP A 277 -10.54 -4.15 -17.54
N THR A 278 -11.12 -5.31 -17.86
CA THR A 278 -11.29 -5.79 -19.24
C THR A 278 -12.57 -5.26 -19.89
N GLY A 279 -13.35 -4.44 -19.19
CA GLY A 279 -14.69 -4.03 -19.60
C GLY A 279 -15.79 -5.03 -19.23
N SER A 280 -15.50 -6.34 -19.21
CA SER A 280 -16.42 -7.39 -18.80
C SER A 280 -16.09 -7.98 -17.43
N ASP A 281 -14.83 -7.92 -17.00
CA ASP A 281 -14.33 -8.53 -15.77
C ASP A 281 -13.21 -7.68 -15.16
N ILE A 282 -12.91 -7.91 -13.90
CA ILE A 282 -11.78 -7.32 -13.17
C ILE A 282 -10.78 -8.43 -12.82
N VAL A 283 -9.51 -8.17 -13.10
CA VAL A 283 -8.42 -9.12 -12.83
C VAL A 283 -7.41 -8.46 -11.92
N PHE A 284 -7.04 -9.12 -10.83
CA PHE A 284 -6.02 -8.61 -9.92
C PHE A 284 -4.67 -8.46 -10.64
N GLY A 285 -4.04 -7.30 -10.47
CA GLY A 285 -2.71 -6.98 -11.01
C GLY A 285 -1.61 -7.13 -9.97
N GLU A 286 -1.64 -6.26 -8.95
CA GLU A 286 -0.61 -6.26 -7.91
C GLU A 286 -1.05 -5.52 -6.64
N PHE A 287 -0.37 -5.82 -5.54
CA PHE A 287 -0.34 -4.97 -4.36
C PHE A 287 0.86 -4.04 -4.42
N THR A 288 0.66 -2.76 -4.12
CA THR A 288 1.73 -1.76 -4.07
C THR A 288 1.77 -1.10 -2.68
N PRO A 289 2.66 -1.51 -1.79
CA PRO A 289 2.78 -0.93 -0.45
C PRO A 289 3.22 0.53 -0.44
N ARG A 290 3.96 0.95 -1.47
CA ARG A 290 4.51 2.30 -1.59
C ARG A 290 4.35 2.81 -3.02
N PRO A 291 3.24 3.49 -3.32
CA PRO A 291 3.01 4.06 -4.64
C PRO A 291 4.10 5.05 -5.04
N GLY A 292 4.51 5.02 -6.31
CA GLY A 292 5.47 5.98 -6.83
C GLY A 292 4.93 7.42 -6.75
N GLY A 293 5.77 8.40 -6.41
CA GLY A 293 5.40 9.80 -6.34
C GLY A 293 4.27 10.12 -5.35
N PHE A 294 4.11 9.35 -4.28
CA PHE A 294 3.08 9.58 -3.26
C PHE A 294 3.23 10.94 -2.55
N GLY A 295 4.44 11.49 -2.48
CA GLY A 295 4.73 12.80 -1.89
C GLY A 295 4.53 13.99 -2.84
N LEU A 296 4.04 13.77 -4.06
CA LEU A 296 3.82 14.83 -5.06
C LEU A 296 2.36 15.33 -5.10
N MET A 297 1.49 14.78 -4.27
CA MET A 297 0.09 15.20 -4.19
C MET A 297 -0.03 16.56 -3.50
N ASN A 298 -1.07 17.32 -3.85
CA ASN A 298 -1.36 18.60 -3.21
C ASN A 298 -1.73 18.40 -1.72
N LYS A 299 -1.68 19.48 -0.95
CA LYS A 299 -1.90 19.45 0.51
C LYS A 299 -3.26 18.88 0.91
N GLN A 300 -4.31 19.15 0.12
CA GLN A 300 -5.66 18.70 0.40
C GLN A 300 -5.76 17.17 0.25
N THR A 301 -5.27 16.64 -0.85
CA THR A 301 -5.22 15.19 -1.10
C THR A 301 -4.33 14.48 -0.07
N ASP A 302 -3.14 15.02 0.22
CA ASP A 302 -2.21 14.45 1.21
C ASP A 302 -2.85 14.39 2.61
N ALA A 303 -3.57 15.44 3.03
CA ALA A 303 -4.27 15.49 4.32
C ALA A 303 -5.45 14.52 4.38
N MET A 304 -6.23 14.42 3.30
CA MET A 304 -7.35 13.48 3.20
C MET A 304 -6.86 12.03 3.33
N LEU A 305 -5.87 11.63 2.54
CA LEU A 305 -5.30 10.29 2.57
C LEU A 305 -4.60 10.00 3.91
N GLY A 306 -3.97 11.02 4.53
CA GLY A 306 -3.38 10.90 5.86
C GLY A 306 -4.41 10.63 6.96
N SER A 307 -5.57 11.27 6.87
CA SER A 307 -6.68 11.02 7.81
C SER A 307 -7.25 9.62 7.67
N LEU A 308 -7.44 9.15 6.43
CA LEU A 308 -7.87 7.77 6.14
C LEU A 308 -6.87 6.74 6.66
N PHE A 309 -5.57 7.03 6.53
CA PHE A 309 -4.51 6.16 7.04
C PHE A 309 -4.59 5.97 8.55
N LEU A 310 -4.76 7.05 9.32
CA LEU A 310 -4.90 6.97 10.79
C LEU A 310 -6.19 6.26 11.21
N ALA A 311 -7.30 6.53 10.53
CA ALA A 311 -8.56 5.82 10.77
C ALA A 311 -8.42 4.31 10.48
N ALA A 312 -7.68 3.96 9.42
CA ALA A 312 -7.39 2.58 9.08
C ALA A 312 -6.51 1.88 10.14
N GLU A 313 -5.49 2.56 10.69
CA GLU A 313 -4.72 2.01 11.80
C GLU A 313 -5.60 1.70 13.01
N THR A 314 -6.55 2.59 13.32
CA THR A 314 -7.48 2.38 14.43
C THR A 314 -8.37 1.17 14.18
N ARG A 315 -8.97 1.03 12.97
CA ARG A 315 -9.79 -0.13 12.62
C ARG A 315 -9.00 -1.44 12.70
N LEU A 316 -7.79 -1.45 12.13
CA LEU A 316 -6.91 -2.62 12.17
C LEU A 316 -6.57 -3.04 13.61
N VAL A 317 -6.25 -2.07 14.48
CA VAL A 317 -5.94 -2.36 15.89
C VAL A 317 -7.16 -2.91 16.60
N ASN A 318 -8.35 -2.36 16.38
CA ASN A 318 -9.59 -2.89 16.96
C ASN A 318 -9.86 -4.32 16.52
N ASP A 319 -9.77 -4.61 15.22
CA ASP A 319 -9.93 -5.96 14.69
C ASP A 319 -8.94 -6.96 15.30
N LEU A 320 -7.67 -6.55 15.49
CA LEU A 320 -6.65 -7.38 16.15
C LEU A 320 -6.96 -7.62 17.63
N LEU A 321 -7.45 -6.62 18.35
CA LEU A 321 -7.87 -6.74 19.76
C LEU A 321 -9.10 -7.64 19.89
N ASP A 322 -10.01 -7.61 18.92
CA ASP A 322 -11.18 -8.48 18.83
C ASP A 322 -10.84 -9.90 18.36
N GLY A 323 -9.57 -10.17 18.10
CA GLY A 323 -9.07 -11.52 17.77
C GLY A 323 -9.14 -11.87 16.29
N LYS A 324 -9.29 -10.90 15.38
CA LYS A 324 -9.26 -11.16 13.94
C LYS A 324 -7.95 -11.82 13.54
N ARG A 325 -8.06 -12.89 12.75
CA ARG A 325 -6.94 -13.61 12.15
C ARG A 325 -6.91 -13.34 10.66
N PHE A 326 -5.71 -13.34 10.10
CA PHE A 326 -5.44 -13.11 8.69
C PHE A 326 -4.93 -14.40 8.07
N ASP A 327 -5.79 -15.45 8.05
CA ASP A 327 -5.36 -16.81 7.67
C ASP A 327 -4.96 -16.87 6.18
N ASN A 328 -5.73 -16.21 5.28
CA ASN A 328 -5.38 -16.11 3.85
C ASN A 328 -4.04 -15.39 3.64
N PHE A 329 -3.83 -14.28 4.37
CA PHE A 329 -2.56 -13.56 4.33
C PHE A 329 -1.39 -14.42 4.83
N ALA A 330 -1.56 -15.12 5.95
CA ALA A 330 -0.53 -15.99 6.51
C ALA A 330 -0.15 -17.12 5.55
N GLN A 331 -1.14 -17.73 4.89
CA GLN A 331 -0.91 -18.75 3.87
C GLN A 331 -0.12 -18.18 2.69
N ALA A 332 -0.56 -17.05 2.12
CA ALA A 332 0.10 -16.43 0.98
C ALA A 332 1.51 -15.92 1.28
N ALA A 333 1.76 -15.39 2.49
CA ALA A 333 3.05 -14.85 2.89
C ALA A 333 4.13 -15.91 3.12
N ASN A 334 3.73 -17.17 3.36
CA ASN A 334 4.64 -18.30 3.61
C ASN A 334 5.05 -19.05 2.33
N GLU A 335 4.39 -18.76 1.19
CA GLU A 335 4.83 -19.25 -0.13
C GLU A 335 6.02 -18.43 -0.66
#